data_4d9cf5266916e468f78fa7adc0e3d139
#
_entry.id   4d9cf5266916e468f78fa7adc0e3d139
#
_cell.length_a   1.000
_cell.length_b   1.000
_cell.length_c   1.000
_cell.angle_alpha   90.00
_cell.angle_beta   90.00
_cell.angle_gamma   90.00
#
_symmetry.space_group_name_H-M   'P 1'
#
loop_
_entity.id
_entity.type
_entity.pdbx_description
1 polymer ?
#
loop_
_entity_poly.entity_id
_entity_poly.type
_entity_poly.pdbx_seq_one_letter_code
_entity_poly.pdbx_strand_id
1 'polypeptide(L)'
;LNWLPQMEKSIQAVRDTGKIVEATMCYTGDILDNNRQKYNIKYYKDLAKELEATGAHILAIKDMAGILKPQAAYRLISELKETVDIPLHLHTHDTAGNGIITCSAAVTAGVDIVDVATAAMSSGTSQPSMSSLYYALENGKRAPELDIDNATQINHYWEDVRKFYAPFEKGLTSPQTEVYSHEMLGGQYTNLQSQATAVGLGLRFDEVKAMYH
;
A
#
# COMPACT_ATOMS: atom_id res chain seq x y z
N LEU A 1 -2.64 11.21 5.54
CA LEU A 1 -2.52 12.10 6.67
C LEU A 1 -3.44 11.62 7.79
N ASN A 2 -2.88 11.27 8.98
CA ASN A 2 -3.67 10.76 10.11
C ASN A 2 -4.09 11.91 11.05
N TRP A 3 -4.71 12.95 10.50
CA TRP A 3 -5.19 14.09 11.26
C TRP A 3 -6.67 14.37 10.96
N LEU A 4 -7.53 13.85 11.81
CA LEU A 4 -8.97 13.81 11.65
C LEU A 4 -9.60 15.20 11.39
N PRO A 5 -9.26 16.31 12.10
CA PRO A 5 -9.91 17.59 11.88
C PRO A 5 -9.78 18.14 10.45
N GLN A 6 -8.72 17.76 9.72
CA GLN A 6 -8.57 18.14 8.31
C GLN A 6 -9.34 17.17 7.40
N MET A 7 -9.38 15.88 7.75
CA MET A 7 -10.07 14.86 6.97
C MET A 7 -11.59 15.05 7.01
N GLU A 8 -12.17 15.41 8.15
CA GLU A 8 -13.61 15.60 8.34
C GLU A 8 -14.22 16.54 7.31
N LYS A 9 -13.57 17.67 7.04
CA LYS A 9 -14.05 18.66 6.05
C LYS A 9 -14.11 18.07 4.65
N SER A 10 -13.09 17.31 4.26
CA SER A 10 -13.04 16.67 2.95
C SER A 10 -14.06 15.53 2.85
N ILE A 11 -14.20 14.72 3.90
CA ILE A 11 -15.19 13.66 4.00
C ILE A 11 -16.59 14.24 3.84
N GLN A 12 -16.92 15.29 4.60
CA GLN A 12 -18.22 15.93 4.51
C GLN A 12 -18.50 16.50 3.11
N ALA A 13 -17.52 17.16 2.50
CA ALA A 13 -17.66 17.72 1.15
C ALA A 13 -17.97 16.63 0.10
N VAL A 14 -17.33 15.44 0.19
CA VAL A 14 -17.63 14.32 -0.70
C VAL A 14 -19.01 13.73 -0.40
N ARG A 15 -19.39 13.57 0.87
CA ARG A 15 -20.72 13.11 1.28
C ARG A 15 -21.85 13.99 0.71
N ASP A 16 -21.67 15.31 0.75
CA ASP A 16 -22.65 16.26 0.25
C ASP A 16 -22.91 16.09 -1.26
N THR A 17 -21.99 15.47 -1.99
CA THR A 17 -22.19 15.11 -3.41
C THR A 17 -23.00 13.84 -3.63
N GLY A 18 -23.32 13.09 -2.58
CA GLY A 18 -23.95 11.77 -2.65
C GLY A 18 -23.06 10.67 -3.22
N LYS A 19 -21.73 10.87 -3.26
CA LYS A 19 -20.76 9.86 -3.73
C LYS A 19 -20.18 9.05 -2.58
N ILE A 20 -19.55 7.93 -2.93
CA ILE A 20 -18.85 7.06 -1.96
C ILE A 20 -17.66 7.84 -1.38
N VAL A 21 -17.56 7.79 -0.06
CA VAL A 21 -16.40 8.32 0.68
C VAL A 21 -15.53 7.16 1.12
N GLU A 22 -14.31 7.15 0.67
CA GLU A 22 -13.25 6.33 1.22
C GLU A 22 -12.35 7.18 2.11
N ALA A 23 -12.36 6.89 3.40
CA ALA A 23 -11.47 7.53 4.36
C ALA A 23 -10.20 6.71 4.53
N THR A 24 -9.04 7.37 4.45
CA THR A 24 -7.75 6.67 4.41
C THR A 24 -6.92 6.98 5.64
N MET A 25 -6.46 5.96 6.35
CA MET A 25 -5.42 6.07 7.37
C MET A 25 -4.08 5.57 6.84
N CYS A 26 -3.01 6.33 7.13
CA CYS A 26 -1.64 5.98 6.73
C CYS A 26 -1.02 5.02 7.73
N TYR A 27 -0.48 3.92 7.24
CA TYR A 27 0.35 3.01 8.04
C TYR A 27 1.77 3.57 8.12
N THR A 28 2.22 3.92 9.33
CA THR A 28 3.43 4.72 9.57
C THR A 28 4.44 4.03 10.48
N GLY A 29 4.35 2.74 10.67
CA GLY A 29 5.31 2.00 11.47
C GLY A 29 4.85 0.60 11.79
N ASP A 30 5.80 -0.27 12.12
CA ASP A 30 5.53 -1.67 12.42
C ASP A 30 4.77 -1.83 13.75
N ILE A 31 3.50 -2.24 13.67
CA ILE A 31 2.65 -2.50 14.85
C ILE A 31 3.12 -3.69 15.70
N LEU A 32 4.05 -4.50 15.19
CA LEU A 32 4.65 -5.62 15.91
C LEU A 32 5.89 -5.21 16.71
N ASP A 33 6.41 -4.00 16.47
CA ASP A 33 7.54 -3.46 17.24
C ASP A 33 7.04 -2.87 18.57
N ASN A 34 7.30 -3.56 19.67
CA ASN A 34 6.91 -3.14 21.00
C ASN A 34 7.59 -1.84 21.49
N ASN A 35 8.66 -1.40 20.84
CA ASN A 35 9.33 -0.13 21.15
C ASN A 35 8.59 1.08 20.54
N ARG A 36 7.70 0.88 19.59
CA ARG A 36 6.89 1.93 18.96
C ARG A 36 5.63 2.21 19.76
N GLN A 37 5.69 3.24 20.59
CA GLN A 37 4.56 3.60 21.47
C GLN A 37 3.40 4.29 20.73
N LYS A 38 3.67 5.09 19.69
CA LYS A 38 2.69 5.96 19.07
C LYS A 38 1.79 5.24 18.07
N TYR A 39 2.37 4.50 17.13
CA TYR A 39 1.64 3.89 16.00
C TYR A 39 1.41 2.39 16.24
N ASN A 40 0.85 2.06 17.40
CA ASN A 40 0.50 0.71 17.80
C ASN A 40 -0.92 0.33 17.34
N ILE A 41 -1.34 -0.90 17.58
CA ILE A 41 -2.65 -1.40 17.16
C ILE A 41 -3.81 -0.58 17.76
N LYS A 42 -3.68 -0.12 19.01
CA LYS A 42 -4.71 0.71 19.66
C LYS A 42 -4.92 2.03 18.90
N TYR A 43 -3.83 2.68 18.48
CA TYR A 43 -3.88 3.91 17.69
C TYR A 43 -4.71 3.72 16.41
N TYR A 44 -4.46 2.63 15.66
CA TYR A 44 -5.20 2.36 14.42
C TYR A 44 -6.66 2.02 14.67
N LYS A 45 -6.98 1.29 15.74
CA LYS A 45 -8.37 0.99 16.13
C LYS A 45 -9.13 2.25 16.52
N ASP A 46 -8.53 3.13 17.29
CA ASP A 46 -9.16 4.39 17.72
C ASP A 46 -9.43 5.29 16.49
N LEU A 47 -8.43 5.47 15.62
CA LEU A 47 -8.58 6.26 14.39
C LEU A 47 -9.62 5.66 13.44
N ALA A 48 -9.69 4.32 13.32
CA ALA A 48 -10.69 3.66 12.50
C ALA A 48 -12.12 3.97 12.95
N LYS A 49 -12.39 3.90 14.26
CA LYS A 49 -13.70 4.26 14.84
C LYS A 49 -14.04 5.74 14.58
N GLU A 50 -13.08 6.62 14.75
CA GLU A 50 -13.27 8.03 14.48
C GLU A 50 -13.62 8.29 13.00
N LEU A 51 -12.91 7.63 12.07
CA LEU A 51 -13.17 7.75 10.64
C LEU A 51 -14.53 7.16 10.24
N GLU A 52 -14.91 6.01 10.76
CA GLU A 52 -16.25 5.44 10.54
C GLU A 52 -17.34 6.39 11.08
N ALA A 53 -17.15 6.98 12.26
CA ALA A 53 -18.10 7.91 12.87
C ALA A 53 -18.31 9.20 12.03
N THR A 54 -17.38 9.57 11.15
CA THR A 54 -17.57 10.67 10.19
C THR A 54 -18.54 10.30 9.07
N GLY A 55 -18.95 9.03 8.98
CA GLY A 55 -19.83 8.50 7.94
C GLY A 55 -19.07 8.12 6.66
N ALA A 56 -17.81 7.73 6.76
CA ALA A 56 -17.10 7.08 5.67
C ALA A 56 -17.79 5.77 5.28
N HIS A 57 -17.75 5.42 4.00
CA HIS A 57 -18.34 4.21 3.46
C HIS A 57 -17.34 3.07 3.35
N ILE A 58 -16.06 3.40 3.22
CA ILE A 58 -14.93 2.47 3.12
C ILE A 58 -13.78 3.05 3.96
N LEU A 59 -13.07 2.18 4.67
CA LEU A 59 -11.85 2.53 5.40
C LEU A 59 -10.64 1.94 4.68
N ALA A 60 -9.77 2.81 4.14
CA ALA A 60 -8.54 2.40 3.51
C ALA A 60 -7.33 2.45 4.46
N ILE A 61 -6.50 1.45 4.41
CA ILE A 61 -5.17 1.40 5.01
C ILE A 61 -4.16 1.67 3.91
N LYS A 62 -3.43 2.79 4.01
CA LYS A 62 -2.42 3.18 3.03
C LYS A 62 -1.02 2.93 3.56
N ASP A 63 -0.40 1.86 3.12
CA ASP A 63 1.01 1.56 3.34
C ASP A 63 1.86 2.16 2.22
N MET A 64 2.24 3.42 2.39
CA MET A 64 2.91 4.24 1.37
C MET A 64 4.34 3.79 1.06
N ALA A 65 4.99 3.09 1.97
CA ALA A 65 6.38 2.67 1.84
C ALA A 65 6.54 1.17 1.54
N GLY A 66 5.48 0.37 1.68
CA GLY A 66 5.56 -1.08 1.60
C GLY A 66 6.20 -1.70 2.85
N ILE A 67 5.95 -1.10 4.02
CA ILE A 67 6.50 -1.55 5.31
C ILE A 67 5.56 -2.47 6.10
N LEU A 68 4.34 -2.64 5.64
CA LEU A 68 3.37 -3.53 6.26
C LEU A 68 3.78 -4.99 6.02
N LYS A 69 4.38 -5.60 7.02
CA LYS A 69 4.80 -7.01 6.96
C LYS A 69 3.59 -7.95 6.96
N PRO A 70 3.70 -9.17 6.41
CA PRO A 70 2.55 -10.10 6.31
C PRO A 70 1.85 -10.38 7.64
N GLN A 71 2.60 -10.61 8.72
CA GLN A 71 2.01 -10.86 10.04
C GLN A 71 1.36 -9.60 10.63
N ALA A 72 1.95 -8.42 10.38
CA ALA A 72 1.34 -7.15 10.76
C ALA A 72 0.04 -6.91 9.99
N ALA A 73 -0.01 -7.22 8.70
CA ALA A 73 -1.20 -7.13 7.88
C ALA A 73 -2.33 -8.02 8.41
N TYR A 74 -2.01 -9.30 8.67
CA TYR A 74 -3.00 -10.21 9.25
C TYR A 74 -3.57 -9.67 10.56
N ARG A 75 -2.70 -9.25 11.50
CA ARG A 75 -3.11 -8.72 12.79
C ARG A 75 -3.91 -7.43 12.66
N LEU A 76 -3.43 -6.47 11.86
CA LEU A 76 -4.11 -5.18 11.68
C LEU A 76 -5.51 -5.36 11.10
N ILE A 77 -5.62 -6.13 10.01
CA ILE A 77 -6.91 -6.36 9.36
C ILE A 77 -7.87 -7.12 10.28
N SER A 78 -7.43 -8.18 10.96
CA SER A 78 -8.27 -8.92 11.91
C SER A 78 -8.83 -7.99 13.00
N GLU A 79 -7.98 -7.18 13.62
CA GLU A 79 -8.38 -6.25 14.67
C GLU A 79 -9.31 -5.13 14.15
N LEU A 80 -9.10 -4.65 12.94
CA LEU A 80 -9.97 -3.64 12.33
C LEU A 80 -11.33 -4.21 11.94
N LYS A 81 -11.40 -5.45 11.43
CA LYS A 81 -12.68 -6.15 11.15
C LYS A 81 -13.53 -6.36 12.39
N GLU A 82 -12.91 -6.44 13.57
CA GLU A 82 -13.62 -6.48 14.87
C GLU A 82 -13.98 -5.09 15.39
N THR A 83 -13.46 -4.03 14.77
CA THR A 83 -13.52 -2.66 15.30
C THR A 83 -14.54 -1.80 14.57
N VAL A 84 -14.68 -1.97 13.24
CA VAL A 84 -15.58 -1.21 12.36
C VAL A 84 -16.43 -2.14 11.51
N ASP A 85 -17.61 -1.67 11.11
CA ASP A 85 -18.56 -2.43 10.27
C ASP A 85 -18.42 -2.14 8.77
N ILE A 86 -17.72 -1.06 8.40
CA ILE A 86 -17.50 -0.67 7.00
C ILE A 86 -16.42 -1.53 6.33
N PRO A 87 -16.47 -1.71 5.00
CA PRO A 87 -15.45 -2.44 4.25
C PRO A 87 -14.04 -1.87 4.46
N LEU A 88 -13.05 -2.79 4.51
CA LEU A 88 -11.63 -2.46 4.61
C LEU A 88 -10.96 -2.58 3.25
N HIS A 89 -10.17 -1.58 2.90
CA HIS A 89 -9.36 -1.52 1.70
C HIS A 89 -7.87 -1.45 2.07
N LEU A 90 -7.04 -2.30 1.47
CA LEU A 90 -5.58 -2.27 1.66
C LEU A 90 -4.89 -1.78 0.39
N HIS A 91 -4.14 -0.68 0.54
CA HIS A 91 -3.17 -0.20 -0.45
C HIS A 91 -1.76 -0.37 0.11
N THR A 92 -0.90 -1.09 -0.60
CA THR A 92 0.52 -1.27 -0.22
C THR A 92 1.41 -1.20 -1.45
N HIS A 93 2.73 -1.05 -1.23
CA HIS A 93 3.75 -1.07 -2.26
C HIS A 93 4.62 -2.34 -2.14
N ASP A 94 5.18 -2.79 -3.26
CA ASP A 94 5.97 -4.03 -3.32
C ASP A 94 7.48 -3.77 -3.21
N THR A 95 7.87 -2.70 -2.54
CA THR A 95 9.27 -2.26 -2.42
C THR A 95 10.19 -3.35 -1.88
N ALA A 96 9.74 -4.08 -0.85
CA ALA A 96 10.50 -5.17 -0.24
C ALA A 96 10.29 -6.54 -0.93
N GLY A 97 9.42 -6.62 -1.96
CA GLY A 97 9.07 -7.87 -2.64
C GLY A 97 8.14 -8.79 -1.82
N ASN A 98 7.53 -8.30 -0.76
CA ASN A 98 6.61 -9.06 0.10
C ASN A 98 5.14 -8.78 -0.18
N GLY A 99 4.82 -7.95 -1.17
CA GLY A 99 3.47 -7.43 -1.40
C GLY A 99 2.42 -8.52 -1.59
N ILE A 100 2.72 -9.57 -2.36
CA ILE A 100 1.80 -10.70 -2.57
C ILE A 100 1.51 -11.43 -1.25
N ILE A 101 2.54 -11.68 -0.44
CA ILE A 101 2.39 -12.39 0.84
C ILE A 101 1.60 -11.51 1.82
N THR A 102 1.87 -10.20 1.84
CA THR A 102 1.15 -9.22 2.66
C THR A 102 -0.34 -9.14 2.27
N CYS A 103 -0.65 -9.03 0.97
CA CYS A 103 -2.03 -9.03 0.49
C CYS A 103 -2.74 -10.35 0.79
N SER A 104 -2.08 -11.51 0.60
CA SER A 104 -2.65 -12.82 0.91
C SER A 104 -2.96 -12.96 2.41
N ALA A 105 -2.08 -12.45 3.28
CA ALA A 105 -2.31 -12.42 4.73
C ALA A 105 -3.50 -11.52 5.10
N ALA A 106 -3.60 -10.34 4.48
CA ALA A 106 -4.73 -9.42 4.66
C ALA A 106 -6.06 -10.04 4.19
N VAL A 107 -6.07 -10.72 3.03
CA VAL A 107 -7.25 -11.44 2.53
C VAL A 107 -7.67 -12.54 3.49
N THR A 108 -6.71 -13.29 4.03
CA THR A 108 -6.99 -14.33 5.03
C THR A 108 -7.60 -13.74 6.30
N ALA A 109 -7.18 -12.54 6.70
CA ALA A 109 -7.71 -11.80 7.84
C ALA A 109 -9.07 -11.13 7.58
N GLY A 110 -9.53 -11.07 6.33
CA GLY A 110 -10.87 -10.59 5.98
C GLY A 110 -10.92 -9.21 5.31
N VAL A 111 -9.82 -8.67 4.77
CA VAL A 111 -9.87 -7.44 3.97
C VAL A 111 -10.81 -7.60 2.78
N ASP A 112 -11.57 -6.55 2.46
CA ASP A 112 -12.58 -6.62 1.40
C ASP A 112 -12.04 -6.18 0.03
N ILE A 113 -11.09 -5.26 0.00
CA ILE A 113 -10.49 -4.69 -1.21
C ILE A 113 -8.96 -4.66 -1.06
N VAL A 114 -8.25 -4.99 -2.13
CA VAL A 114 -6.79 -4.82 -2.22
C VAL A 114 -6.40 -4.16 -3.53
N ASP A 115 -5.45 -3.23 -3.48
CA ASP A 115 -4.88 -2.61 -4.66
C ASP A 115 -3.77 -3.46 -5.25
N VAL A 116 -3.84 -3.67 -6.55
CA VAL A 116 -2.85 -4.40 -7.34
C VAL A 116 -2.59 -3.69 -8.67
N ALA A 117 -1.48 -4.01 -9.31
CA ALA A 117 -1.16 -3.51 -10.64
C ALA A 117 -1.15 -4.64 -11.67
N THR A 118 -1.42 -4.31 -12.95
CA THR A 118 -1.13 -5.26 -14.04
C THR A 118 0.33 -5.71 -13.95
N ALA A 119 0.63 -6.97 -14.26
CA ALA A 119 1.96 -7.55 -14.04
C ALA A 119 3.08 -6.72 -14.71
N ALA A 120 2.82 -6.19 -15.92
CA ALA A 120 3.77 -5.33 -16.62
C ALA A 120 4.15 -4.05 -15.87
N MET A 121 3.30 -3.55 -14.97
CA MET A 121 3.49 -2.30 -14.23
C MET A 121 3.62 -2.53 -12.71
N SER A 122 3.74 -3.78 -12.29
CA SER A 122 3.79 -4.16 -10.87
C SER A 122 5.22 -4.17 -10.31
N SER A 123 5.32 -4.40 -9.01
CA SER A 123 6.56 -4.60 -8.24
C SER A 123 7.40 -3.34 -8.02
N GLY A 124 8.44 -3.44 -7.22
CA GLY A 124 9.28 -2.31 -6.81
C GLY A 124 8.46 -1.26 -6.08
N THR A 125 8.52 -0.01 -6.51
CA THR A 125 7.74 1.09 -5.92
C THR A 125 6.27 1.14 -6.37
N SER A 126 5.83 0.20 -7.20
CA SER A 126 4.43 -0.01 -7.57
C SER A 126 3.75 -1.01 -6.64
N GLN A 127 2.49 -1.36 -6.95
CA GLN A 127 1.70 -2.34 -6.22
C GLN A 127 2.11 -3.78 -6.59
N PRO A 128 1.68 -4.79 -5.81
CA PRO A 128 1.84 -6.19 -6.15
C PRO A 128 1.15 -6.56 -7.47
N SER A 129 1.65 -7.60 -8.12
CA SER A 129 1.07 -8.09 -9.38
C SER A 129 -0.32 -8.68 -9.18
N MET A 130 -1.28 -8.22 -9.96
CA MET A 130 -2.67 -8.70 -9.97
C MET A 130 -2.76 -10.20 -10.29
N SER A 131 -2.12 -10.66 -11.34
CA SER A 131 -2.15 -12.07 -11.74
C SER A 131 -1.48 -12.98 -10.71
N SER A 132 -0.37 -12.52 -10.10
CA SER A 132 0.30 -13.29 -9.05
C SER A 132 -0.59 -13.43 -7.81
N LEU A 133 -1.29 -12.36 -7.41
CA LEU A 133 -2.21 -12.42 -6.28
C LEU A 133 -3.43 -13.29 -6.61
N TYR A 134 -3.98 -13.19 -7.83
CA TYR A 134 -5.08 -14.04 -8.29
C TYR A 134 -4.73 -15.51 -8.09
N TYR A 135 -3.62 -15.98 -8.67
CA TYR A 135 -3.21 -17.39 -8.55
C TYR A 135 -2.82 -17.80 -7.11
N ALA A 136 -2.34 -16.87 -6.30
CA ALA A 136 -2.08 -17.14 -4.88
C ALA A 136 -3.37 -17.38 -4.06
N LEU A 137 -4.50 -16.84 -4.51
CA LEU A 137 -5.80 -16.93 -3.84
C LEU A 137 -6.78 -17.90 -4.56
N GLU A 138 -6.44 -18.35 -5.76
CA GLU A 138 -7.27 -19.23 -6.57
C GLU A 138 -7.69 -20.47 -5.77
N ASN A 139 -8.94 -20.88 -5.96
CA ASN A 139 -9.55 -22.01 -5.25
C ASN A 139 -9.67 -21.85 -3.72
N GLY A 140 -9.27 -20.71 -3.16
CA GLY A 140 -9.45 -20.38 -1.75
C GLY A 140 -10.88 -19.89 -1.43
N LYS A 141 -11.21 -19.81 -0.15
CA LYS A 141 -12.52 -19.31 0.30
C LYS A 141 -12.82 -17.86 -0.09
N ARG A 142 -11.81 -17.09 -0.39
CA ARG A 142 -11.87 -15.67 -0.77
C ARG A 142 -11.15 -15.44 -2.11
N ALA A 143 -11.25 -16.41 -3.02
CA ALA A 143 -10.74 -16.25 -4.37
C ALA A 143 -11.43 -15.06 -5.05
N PRO A 144 -10.68 -14.16 -5.73
CA PRO A 144 -11.28 -13.04 -6.44
C PRO A 144 -12.04 -13.51 -7.68
N GLU A 145 -13.20 -12.92 -7.92
CA GLU A 145 -13.95 -13.09 -9.17
C GLU A 145 -13.35 -12.18 -10.24
N LEU A 146 -12.38 -12.67 -10.98
CA LEU A 146 -11.67 -11.94 -12.02
C LEU A 146 -11.61 -12.78 -13.31
N ASP A 147 -11.92 -12.15 -14.43
CA ASP A 147 -11.63 -12.72 -15.76
C ASP A 147 -10.12 -12.63 -16.03
N ILE A 148 -9.39 -13.67 -15.62
CA ILE A 148 -7.93 -13.69 -15.69
C ILE A 148 -7.42 -13.73 -17.14
N ASP A 149 -8.19 -14.27 -18.09
CA ASP A 149 -7.80 -14.31 -19.49
C ASP A 149 -7.82 -12.90 -20.09
N ASN A 150 -8.87 -12.14 -19.86
CA ASN A 150 -8.93 -10.73 -20.25
C ASN A 150 -7.87 -9.89 -19.54
N ALA A 151 -7.64 -10.12 -18.24
CA ALA A 151 -6.58 -9.45 -17.49
C ALA A 151 -5.19 -9.74 -18.10
N THR A 152 -4.94 -10.96 -18.56
CA THR A 152 -3.70 -11.35 -19.24
C THR A 152 -3.53 -10.63 -20.58
N GLN A 153 -4.60 -10.49 -21.36
CA GLN A 153 -4.56 -9.74 -22.62
C GLN A 153 -4.26 -8.25 -22.39
N ILE A 154 -4.86 -7.65 -21.37
CA ILE A 154 -4.56 -6.27 -20.95
C ILE A 154 -3.09 -6.16 -20.52
N ASN A 155 -2.54 -7.16 -19.85
CA ASN A 155 -1.14 -7.17 -19.45
C ASN A 155 -0.20 -7.15 -20.67
N HIS A 156 -0.48 -7.95 -21.72
CA HIS A 156 0.32 -7.95 -22.95
C HIS A 156 0.33 -6.56 -23.61
N TYR A 157 -0.80 -5.88 -23.63
CA TYR A 157 -0.85 -4.49 -24.11
C TYR A 157 0.10 -3.59 -23.30
N TRP A 158 0.06 -3.68 -21.96
CA TRP A 158 0.93 -2.87 -21.12
C TRP A 158 2.40 -3.25 -21.18
N GLU A 159 2.75 -4.51 -21.46
CA GLU A 159 4.12 -4.94 -21.74
C GLU A 159 4.66 -4.23 -23.00
N ASP A 160 3.86 -4.11 -24.04
CA ASP A 160 4.26 -3.39 -25.24
C ASP A 160 4.37 -1.87 -24.99
N VAL A 161 3.42 -1.28 -24.30
CA VAL A 161 3.46 0.15 -23.92
C VAL A 161 4.69 0.46 -23.07
N ARG A 162 5.02 -0.40 -22.10
CA ARG A 162 6.17 -0.20 -21.20
C ARG A 162 7.49 -0.05 -21.97
N LYS A 163 7.66 -0.73 -23.09
CA LYS A 163 8.88 -0.63 -23.92
C LYS A 163 9.17 0.81 -24.37
N PHE A 164 8.13 1.62 -24.61
CA PHE A 164 8.27 3.03 -24.97
C PHE A 164 8.73 3.90 -23.80
N TYR A 165 8.40 3.50 -22.57
CA TYR A 165 8.74 4.24 -21.36
C TYR A 165 10.03 3.74 -20.70
N ALA A 166 10.59 2.61 -21.14
CA ALA A 166 11.81 2.02 -20.56
C ALA A 166 12.98 3.02 -20.43
N PRO A 167 13.25 3.94 -21.37
CA PRO A 167 14.31 4.94 -21.23
C PRO A 167 14.09 5.92 -20.06
N PHE A 168 12.87 6.06 -19.59
CA PHE A 168 12.49 6.96 -18.49
C PHE A 168 12.35 6.24 -17.15
N GLU A 169 12.41 4.91 -17.14
CA GLU A 169 12.29 4.13 -15.92
C GLU A 169 13.47 4.39 -14.96
N LYS A 170 13.16 4.73 -13.74
CA LYS A 170 14.11 4.93 -12.63
C LYS A 170 13.61 4.15 -11.42
N GLY A 171 13.27 2.89 -11.64
CA GLY A 171 12.73 2.03 -10.61
C GLY A 171 13.79 1.18 -9.91
N LEU A 172 13.36 0.52 -8.85
CA LEU A 172 14.15 -0.52 -8.20
C LEU A 172 14.29 -1.72 -9.13
N THR A 173 15.50 -2.22 -9.29
CA THR A 173 15.80 -3.41 -10.12
C THR A 173 15.69 -4.72 -9.35
N SER A 174 15.54 -4.64 -8.03
CA SER A 174 15.39 -5.77 -7.12
C SER A 174 14.62 -5.34 -5.86
N PRO A 175 14.06 -6.30 -5.10
CA PRO A 175 13.46 -6.00 -3.79
C PRO A 175 14.44 -5.30 -2.85
N GLN A 176 13.98 -4.27 -2.15
CA GLN A 176 14.79 -3.47 -1.22
C GLN A 176 14.25 -3.61 0.19
N THR A 177 14.78 -4.58 0.96
CA THR A 177 14.34 -4.81 2.34
C THR A 177 14.83 -3.73 3.32
N GLU A 178 15.76 -2.88 2.91
CA GLU A 178 16.18 -1.69 3.66
C GLU A 178 15.03 -0.71 3.93
N VAL A 179 13.95 -0.78 3.16
CA VAL A 179 12.73 0.02 3.41
C VAL A 179 12.20 -0.19 4.82
N TYR A 180 12.37 -1.35 5.42
CA TYR A 180 11.98 -1.61 6.81
C TYR A 180 12.83 -0.85 7.84
N SER A 181 13.99 -0.35 7.43
CA SER A 181 14.87 0.48 8.27
C SER A 181 14.63 1.97 8.05
N HIS A 182 14.63 2.43 6.79
CA HIS A 182 14.50 3.87 6.49
C HIS A 182 13.05 4.34 6.29
N GLU A 183 12.08 3.45 6.14
CA GLU A 183 10.63 3.71 5.99
C GLU A 183 10.26 4.77 4.93
N MET A 184 11.14 4.98 3.96
CA MET A 184 10.98 6.00 2.92
C MET A 184 9.88 5.58 1.94
N LEU A 185 8.98 6.50 1.63
CA LEU A 185 7.87 6.27 0.69
C LEU A 185 8.40 5.98 -0.71
N GLY A 186 7.78 5.02 -1.44
CA GLY A 186 8.26 4.58 -2.75
C GLY A 186 8.45 5.72 -3.76
N GLY A 187 7.45 6.60 -3.93
CA GLY A 187 7.55 7.77 -4.81
C GLY A 187 8.60 8.79 -4.33
N GLN A 188 8.75 8.95 -3.02
CA GLN A 188 9.77 9.82 -2.45
C GLN A 188 11.17 9.26 -2.65
N TYR A 189 11.35 7.94 -2.52
CA TYR A 189 12.60 7.25 -2.79
C TYR A 189 13.12 7.54 -4.21
N THR A 190 12.28 7.32 -5.23
CA THR A 190 12.66 7.52 -6.64
C THR A 190 12.92 8.98 -6.96
N ASN A 191 12.15 9.91 -6.40
CA ASN A 191 12.36 11.35 -6.54
C ASN A 191 13.68 11.78 -5.89
N LEU A 192 13.95 11.35 -4.66
CA LEU A 192 15.17 11.67 -3.94
C LEU A 192 16.41 11.12 -4.66
N GLN A 193 16.35 9.91 -5.19
CA GLN A 193 17.42 9.32 -5.99
C GLN A 193 17.71 10.16 -7.23
N SER A 194 16.67 10.62 -7.92
CA SER A 194 16.80 11.48 -9.09
C SER A 194 17.43 12.84 -8.75
N GLN A 195 16.98 13.46 -7.65
CA GLN A 195 17.50 14.73 -7.15
C GLN A 195 18.96 14.61 -6.70
N ALA A 196 19.30 13.56 -5.92
CA ALA A 196 20.67 13.29 -5.50
C ALA A 196 21.61 13.12 -6.71
N THR A 197 21.16 12.41 -7.74
CA THR A 197 21.92 12.24 -8.99
C THR A 197 22.14 13.58 -9.69
N ALA A 198 21.11 14.43 -9.77
CA ALA A 198 21.19 15.73 -10.43
C ALA A 198 22.17 16.70 -9.75
N VAL A 199 22.37 16.57 -8.43
CA VAL A 199 23.35 17.39 -7.67
C VAL A 199 24.69 16.69 -7.46
N GLY A 200 24.95 15.58 -8.18
CA GLY A 200 26.23 14.87 -8.14
C GLY A 200 26.42 13.90 -6.97
N LEU A 201 25.38 13.62 -6.21
CA LEU A 201 25.39 12.69 -5.06
C LEU A 201 24.89 11.29 -5.41
N GLY A 202 24.67 10.97 -6.68
CA GLY A 202 24.10 9.68 -7.09
C GLY A 202 24.89 8.46 -6.60
N LEU A 203 26.25 8.52 -6.63
CA LEU A 203 27.11 7.45 -6.12
C LEU A 203 27.16 7.37 -4.59
N ARG A 204 26.65 8.39 -3.90
CA ARG A 204 26.59 8.47 -2.43
C ARG A 204 25.15 8.38 -1.93
N PHE A 205 24.25 7.79 -2.72
CA PHE A 205 22.83 7.75 -2.38
C PHE A 205 22.55 6.98 -1.08
N ASP A 206 23.36 5.99 -0.73
CA ASP A 206 23.25 5.27 0.55
C ASP A 206 23.49 6.18 1.76
N GLU A 207 24.44 7.13 1.63
CA GLU A 207 24.64 8.15 2.67
C GLU A 207 23.44 9.11 2.76
N VAL A 208 22.85 9.48 1.61
CA VAL A 208 21.64 10.31 1.58
C VAL A 208 20.46 9.58 2.25
N LYS A 209 20.28 8.28 2.00
CA LYS A 209 19.28 7.46 2.69
C LYS A 209 19.48 7.45 4.20
N ALA A 210 20.73 7.28 4.64
CA ALA A 210 21.06 7.24 6.07
C ALA A 210 20.80 8.57 6.81
N MET A 211 20.77 9.68 6.09
CA MET A 211 20.44 11.01 6.65
C MET A 211 18.94 11.29 6.73
N TYR A 212 18.10 10.43 6.16
CA TYR A 212 16.66 10.64 6.11
C TYR A 212 15.96 10.34 7.45
N HIS A 213 16.63 9.68 8.36
CA HIS A 213 16.13 9.35 9.71
C HIS A 213 16.23 10.57 10.69
#